data_8d04b53a9c17a00b1f6277f5a96a34b9
#
_entry.id   8d04b53a9c17a00b1f6277f5a96a34b9
#
_cell.length_a   1.000
_cell.length_b   1.000
_cell.length_c   1.000
_cell.angle_alpha   90.00
_cell.angle_beta   90.00
_cell.angle_gamma   90.00
#
_symmetry.space_group_name_H-M   'P 1'
#
loop_
_entity.id
_entity.type
_entity.pdbx_description
1 polymer ?
#
loop_
_entity_poly.entity_id
_entity_poly.type
_entity_poly.pdbx_seq_one_letter_code
_entity_poly.pdbx_strand_id
1 'polypeptide(L)'
;SMKVSQRATSKDITGHGYHTVDRFHAVANSSMTYAVTMSQQSDNPDGLGKSVKLLTTTAKTPSGSENYILRYKGEEQDITAAGFGTSKSKPVTVSFSVKSNKTGIYGFQMYLGAFNPNMTVAYTINSKDTWERKTITLPPYTTSYTHNSDDSVGFTLDWNLSSGPDDILAPFAWQSAATSARGVTGQVNMLDTVNNYFQLTNVQLEIGENHCEHNKAQLKKILQNLKIQEI
;
A
#
# COMPACT_ATOMS: atom_id res chain seq x y z
N SER A 1 -10.51 6.26 -2.32
CA SER A 1 -10.94 6.09 -3.71
C SER A 1 -9.91 6.69 -4.65
N MET A 2 -9.46 5.94 -5.64
CA MET A 2 -8.48 6.40 -6.64
C MET A 2 -9.13 7.17 -7.80
N LYS A 3 -10.24 7.85 -7.55
CA LYS A 3 -11.02 8.58 -8.57
C LYS A 3 -10.37 9.90 -8.99
N VAL A 4 -9.58 10.52 -8.12
CA VAL A 4 -8.93 11.80 -8.38
C VAL A 4 -7.54 11.58 -8.96
N SER A 5 -7.25 12.24 -10.06
CA SER A 5 -5.98 12.18 -10.80
C SER A 5 -5.74 13.55 -11.47
N GLN A 6 -5.37 14.54 -10.65
CA GLN A 6 -5.28 15.94 -11.06
C GLN A 6 -4.08 16.22 -11.95
N ARG A 7 -2.99 15.44 -11.83
CA ARG A 7 -1.73 15.70 -12.55
C ARG A 7 -1.72 15.09 -13.95
N ALA A 8 -2.09 13.81 -14.05
CA ALA A 8 -2.19 13.08 -15.31
C ALA A 8 -2.91 11.76 -15.10
N THR A 9 -3.57 11.22 -16.10
CA THR A 9 -4.16 9.88 -16.06
C THR A 9 -3.15 8.77 -16.37
N SER A 10 -2.04 9.12 -17.04
CA SER A 10 -0.92 8.22 -17.33
C SER A 10 0.37 9.01 -17.44
N LYS A 11 1.48 8.49 -16.91
CA LYS A 11 2.81 9.11 -17.00
C LYS A 11 3.91 8.08 -16.83
N ASP A 12 4.97 8.21 -17.64
CA ASP A 12 6.23 7.51 -17.40
C ASP A 12 6.94 8.14 -16.20
N ILE A 13 7.37 7.28 -15.28
CA ILE A 13 8.00 7.72 -14.05
C ILE A 13 9.45 8.04 -14.33
N THR A 14 9.83 9.29 -14.09
CA THR A 14 11.19 9.82 -14.27
C THR A 14 11.83 10.29 -12.97
N GLY A 15 11.12 10.18 -11.84
CA GLY A 15 11.61 10.61 -10.53
C GLY A 15 10.62 10.24 -9.42
N HIS A 16 11.03 10.43 -8.18
CA HIS A 16 10.11 10.30 -7.05
C HIS A 16 8.97 11.31 -7.16
N GLY A 17 7.77 10.93 -6.79
CA GLY A 17 6.69 11.89 -6.69
C GLY A 17 5.29 11.35 -6.92
N TYR A 18 4.35 12.28 -6.87
CA TYR A 18 2.96 12.08 -7.22
C TYR A 18 2.80 12.35 -8.73
N HIS A 19 2.49 11.33 -9.50
CA HIS A 19 2.50 11.42 -10.96
C HIS A 19 1.11 11.35 -11.58
N THR A 20 0.23 10.51 -11.03
CA THR A 20 -1.11 10.30 -11.57
C THR A 20 -2.15 10.35 -10.44
N VAL A 21 -2.57 9.20 -9.92
CA VAL A 21 -3.58 9.10 -8.86
C VAL A 21 -3.12 9.84 -7.61
N ASP A 22 -3.97 10.74 -7.12
CA ASP A 22 -3.66 11.57 -5.96
C ASP A 22 -3.43 10.72 -4.69
N ARG A 23 -2.54 11.18 -3.82
CA ARG A 23 -2.07 10.54 -2.59
C ARG A 23 -1.17 9.31 -2.78
N PHE A 24 -0.99 8.81 -4.02
CA PHE A 24 -0.06 7.70 -4.30
C PHE A 24 1.23 8.20 -4.94
N HIS A 25 2.33 7.81 -4.34
CA HIS A 25 3.68 8.27 -4.65
C HIS A 25 4.51 7.08 -5.17
N ALA A 26 5.09 7.20 -6.35
CA ALA A 26 6.08 6.25 -6.82
C ALA A 26 7.44 6.59 -6.22
N VAL A 27 8.11 5.58 -5.66
CA VAL A 27 9.44 5.72 -5.04
C VAL A 27 10.36 4.66 -5.64
N ALA A 28 11.52 5.08 -6.10
CA ALA A 28 12.64 4.18 -6.38
C ALA A 28 13.82 4.63 -5.53
N ASN A 29 14.42 3.73 -4.76
CA ASN A 29 15.55 4.06 -3.91
C ASN A 29 16.84 4.09 -4.71
N SER A 30 17.74 5.02 -4.37
CA SER A 30 19.12 5.12 -4.85
C SER A 30 19.26 5.32 -6.38
N SER A 31 20.03 4.45 -7.02
CA SER A 31 20.42 4.51 -8.42
C SER A 31 19.46 3.80 -9.37
N MET A 32 18.33 3.26 -8.86
CA MET A 32 17.40 2.52 -9.70
C MET A 32 16.78 3.43 -10.75
N THR A 33 17.10 3.15 -12.00
CA THR A 33 16.52 3.87 -13.14
C THR A 33 15.03 3.56 -13.23
N TYR A 34 14.21 4.59 -13.38
CA TYR A 34 12.77 4.44 -13.50
C TYR A 34 12.41 3.68 -14.79
N ALA A 35 11.63 2.63 -14.63
CA ALA A 35 11.34 1.68 -15.67
C ALA A 35 9.84 1.32 -15.71
N VAL A 36 8.98 2.28 -15.33
CA VAL A 36 7.56 2.03 -15.06
C VAL A 36 6.71 3.19 -15.57
N THR A 37 5.61 2.85 -16.23
CA THR A 37 4.49 3.79 -16.46
C THR A 37 3.48 3.64 -15.33
N MET A 38 3.11 4.74 -14.66
CA MET A 38 2.01 4.80 -13.68
C MET A 38 0.76 5.36 -14.35
N SER A 39 -0.39 4.71 -14.16
CA SER A 39 -1.65 5.13 -14.77
C SER A 39 -2.86 4.89 -13.89
N GLN A 40 -3.90 5.72 -14.07
CA GLN A 40 -5.24 5.48 -13.51
C GLN A 40 -6.01 4.58 -14.48
N GLN A 41 -6.66 3.53 -13.94
CA GLN A 41 -7.43 2.56 -14.72
C GLN A 41 -8.89 2.53 -14.29
N SER A 42 -9.78 2.21 -15.22
CA SER A 42 -11.19 1.94 -14.92
C SER A 42 -11.43 0.52 -14.41
N ASP A 43 -10.47 -0.38 -14.61
CA ASP A 43 -10.52 -1.75 -14.13
C ASP A 43 -10.37 -1.79 -12.60
N ASN A 44 -11.36 -2.36 -11.94
CA ASN A 44 -11.42 -2.52 -10.49
C ASN A 44 -12.40 -3.66 -10.14
N PRO A 45 -12.32 -4.27 -8.95
CA PRO A 45 -13.10 -5.45 -8.61
C PRO A 45 -14.61 -5.20 -8.57
N ASP A 46 -15.05 -3.97 -8.37
CA ASP A 46 -16.46 -3.61 -8.18
C ASP A 46 -17.12 -3.02 -9.43
N GLY A 47 -16.35 -2.74 -10.48
CA GLY A 47 -16.84 -2.06 -11.69
C GLY A 47 -17.19 -0.57 -11.49
N LEU A 48 -17.07 -0.01 -10.28
CA LEU A 48 -17.55 1.33 -9.93
C LEU A 48 -16.45 2.34 -9.57
N GLY A 49 -15.23 1.86 -9.37
CA GLY A 49 -14.10 2.65 -8.91
C GLY A 49 -13.06 2.92 -9.98
N LYS A 50 -11.92 3.34 -9.52
CA LYS A 50 -10.66 3.45 -10.29
C LYS A 50 -9.57 2.74 -9.53
N SER A 51 -8.52 2.32 -10.23
CA SER A 51 -7.31 1.75 -9.67
C SER A 51 -6.07 2.47 -10.17
N VAL A 52 -4.97 2.33 -9.47
CA VAL A 52 -3.64 2.71 -9.95
C VAL A 52 -2.95 1.48 -10.51
N LYS A 53 -2.32 1.62 -11.67
CA LYS A 53 -1.53 0.57 -12.31
C LYS A 53 -0.11 1.07 -12.51
N LEU A 54 0.86 0.22 -12.17
CA LEU A 54 2.27 0.37 -12.52
C LEU A 54 2.61 -0.73 -13.52
N LEU A 55 3.10 -0.32 -14.70
CA LEU A 55 3.46 -1.20 -15.80
C LEU A 55 4.97 -1.09 -16.05
N THR A 56 5.67 -2.21 -16.02
CA THR A 56 7.10 -2.28 -16.36
C THR A 56 7.33 -1.99 -17.83
N THR A 57 8.07 -0.94 -18.13
CA THR A 57 8.44 -0.54 -19.49
C THR A 57 9.87 -0.93 -19.86
N THR A 58 10.73 -1.08 -18.85
CA THR A 58 12.10 -1.58 -19.01
C THR A 58 12.39 -2.59 -17.92
N ALA A 59 12.83 -3.78 -18.29
CA ALA A 59 13.16 -4.81 -17.31
C ALA A 59 14.38 -4.40 -16.45
N LYS A 60 14.26 -4.66 -15.14
CA LYS A 60 15.28 -4.32 -14.14
C LYS A 60 15.46 -5.45 -13.13
N THR A 61 16.70 -5.72 -12.79
CA THR A 61 17.06 -6.56 -11.63
C THR A 61 17.69 -5.63 -10.60
N PRO A 62 17.03 -5.44 -9.43
CA PRO A 62 17.60 -4.59 -8.39
C PRO A 62 18.85 -5.22 -7.78
N SER A 63 19.82 -4.39 -7.41
CA SER A 63 21.06 -4.77 -6.77
C SER A 63 21.21 -4.03 -5.43
N GLY A 64 22.02 -4.57 -4.53
CA GLY A 64 22.28 -3.94 -3.24
C GLY A 64 20.99 -3.60 -2.51
N SER A 65 20.83 -2.35 -2.11
CA SER A 65 19.63 -1.81 -1.42
C SER A 65 18.61 -1.14 -2.35
N GLU A 66 18.69 -1.36 -3.65
CA GLU A 66 17.70 -0.81 -4.60
C GLU A 66 16.32 -1.38 -4.34
N ASN A 67 15.29 -0.53 -4.43
CA ASN A 67 13.89 -0.95 -4.36
C ASN A 67 12.96 -0.07 -5.19
N TYR A 68 11.79 -0.60 -5.50
CA TYR A 68 10.71 0.12 -6.16
C TYR A 68 9.40 -0.06 -5.40
N ILE A 69 8.75 1.05 -5.05
CA ILE A 69 7.65 1.07 -4.10
C ILE A 69 6.51 1.94 -4.64
N LEU A 70 5.29 1.49 -4.43
CA LEU A 70 4.11 2.35 -4.45
C LEU A 70 3.78 2.74 -3.00
N ARG A 71 3.76 4.05 -2.70
CA ARG A 71 3.58 4.59 -1.35
C ARG A 71 2.31 5.43 -1.24
N TYR A 72 1.58 5.25 -0.16
CA TYR A 72 0.59 6.18 0.35
C TYR A 72 1.17 6.92 1.57
N LYS A 73 0.90 8.22 1.71
CA LYS A 73 1.24 9.01 2.90
C LYS A 73 -0.04 9.48 3.56
N GLY A 74 -0.19 9.19 4.85
CA GLY A 74 -1.26 9.67 5.71
C GLY A 74 -0.75 10.71 6.69
N GLU A 75 -1.65 11.57 7.15
CA GLU A 75 -1.35 12.59 8.14
C GLU A 75 -1.34 12.00 9.54
N GLU A 76 -0.65 12.64 10.50
CA GLU A 76 -0.57 12.16 11.88
C GLU A 76 -1.96 12.08 12.54
N GLN A 77 -2.82 13.06 12.28
CA GLN A 77 -4.19 13.08 12.80
C GLN A 77 -5.03 11.86 12.35
N ASP A 78 -4.76 11.29 11.17
CA ASP A 78 -5.50 10.12 10.64
C ASP A 78 -5.23 8.84 11.44
N ILE A 79 -4.09 8.77 12.17
CA ILE A 79 -3.67 7.58 12.93
C ILE A 79 -3.64 7.77 14.45
N THR A 80 -3.83 8.99 14.94
CA THR A 80 -3.74 9.34 16.38
C THR A 80 -4.62 8.45 17.26
N ALA A 81 -5.83 8.10 16.80
CA ALA A 81 -6.74 7.25 17.56
C ALA A 81 -6.27 5.80 17.74
N ALA A 82 -5.25 5.35 16.99
CA ALA A 82 -4.59 4.06 17.21
C ALA A 82 -3.71 4.06 18.47
N GLY A 83 -3.33 5.25 18.96
CA GLY A 83 -2.55 5.42 20.19
C GLY A 83 -1.14 4.82 20.12
N PHE A 84 -0.55 4.70 18.94
CA PHE A 84 0.81 4.20 18.77
C PHE A 84 1.81 4.96 19.64
N GLY A 85 2.83 4.27 20.14
CA GLY A 85 3.81 4.85 21.06
C GLY A 85 3.35 4.96 22.52
N THR A 86 2.17 4.45 22.86
CA THR A 86 1.60 4.47 24.21
C THR A 86 1.16 3.08 24.67
N SER A 87 0.96 2.90 25.99
CA SER A 87 0.38 1.67 26.56
C SER A 87 -1.06 1.40 26.13
N LYS A 88 -1.74 2.36 25.50
CA LYS A 88 -3.09 2.26 24.96
C LYS A 88 -3.12 1.95 23.46
N SER A 89 -1.97 1.69 22.86
CA SER A 89 -1.85 1.35 21.46
C SER A 89 -2.77 0.20 21.07
N LYS A 90 -3.43 0.36 19.93
CA LYS A 90 -4.34 -0.62 19.35
C LYS A 90 -3.74 -1.20 18.07
N PRO A 91 -4.11 -2.42 17.67
CA PRO A 91 -3.76 -2.92 16.35
C PRO A 91 -4.43 -2.06 15.26
N VAL A 92 -3.87 -2.08 14.06
CA VAL A 92 -4.50 -1.51 12.87
C VAL A 92 -4.59 -2.55 11.78
N THR A 93 -5.67 -2.50 11.02
CA THR A 93 -5.88 -3.40 9.89
C THR A 93 -5.86 -2.61 8.59
N VAL A 94 -4.96 -2.99 7.70
CA VAL A 94 -4.91 -2.47 6.32
C VAL A 94 -5.50 -3.52 5.40
N SER A 95 -6.46 -3.13 4.59
CA SER A 95 -7.03 -4.00 3.58
C SER A 95 -7.05 -3.30 2.22
N PHE A 96 -6.79 -4.08 1.15
CA PHE A 96 -6.70 -3.55 -0.22
C PHE A 96 -7.02 -4.62 -1.25
N SER A 97 -7.43 -4.20 -2.43
CA SER A 97 -7.59 -5.08 -3.59
C SER A 97 -6.38 -4.92 -4.51
N VAL A 98 -5.80 -6.05 -4.91
CA VAL A 98 -4.59 -6.10 -5.75
C VAL A 98 -4.79 -7.03 -6.93
N LYS A 99 -4.20 -6.68 -8.08
CA LYS A 99 -4.12 -7.53 -9.28
C LYS A 99 -2.76 -7.39 -9.92
N SER A 100 -2.18 -8.51 -10.36
CA SER A 100 -0.90 -8.54 -11.08
C SER A 100 -0.86 -9.71 -12.04
N ASN A 101 -0.08 -9.60 -13.11
CA ASN A 101 0.29 -10.75 -13.93
C ASN A 101 1.50 -11.52 -13.39
N LYS A 102 2.17 -10.99 -12.36
CA LYS A 102 3.27 -11.64 -11.65
C LYS A 102 2.77 -12.14 -10.30
N THR A 103 2.60 -13.44 -10.16
CA THR A 103 2.20 -14.10 -8.91
C THR A 103 3.40 -14.32 -7.99
N GLY A 104 3.16 -14.48 -6.70
CA GLY A 104 4.17 -14.76 -5.68
C GLY A 104 4.12 -13.82 -4.49
N ILE A 105 5.21 -13.78 -3.73
CA ILE A 105 5.32 -13.01 -2.49
C ILE A 105 5.69 -11.56 -2.78
N TYR A 106 5.00 -10.63 -2.12
CA TYR A 106 5.25 -9.19 -2.14
C TYR A 106 5.43 -8.67 -0.71
N GLY A 107 6.21 -7.60 -0.57
CA GLY A 107 6.36 -6.87 0.69
C GLY A 107 5.30 -5.78 0.85
N PHE A 108 4.79 -5.64 2.07
CA PHE A 108 4.04 -4.49 2.53
C PHE A 108 4.72 -3.93 3.77
N GLN A 109 4.89 -2.61 3.86
CA GLN A 109 5.51 -1.98 5.01
C GLN A 109 4.69 -0.78 5.47
N MET A 110 4.54 -0.64 6.79
CA MET A 110 4.04 0.55 7.44
C MET A 110 5.17 1.23 8.20
N TYR A 111 5.31 2.54 8.01
CA TYR A 111 6.13 3.41 8.84
C TYR A 111 5.25 4.33 9.66
N LEU A 112 5.70 4.67 10.85
CA LEU A 112 5.13 5.71 11.71
C LEU A 112 6.08 6.90 11.78
N GLY A 113 5.54 8.10 11.91
CA GLY A 113 6.31 9.33 11.97
C GLY A 113 7.23 9.51 10.76
N ALA A 114 8.44 10.00 11.03
CA ALA A 114 9.48 10.22 10.02
C ALA A 114 10.29 8.93 9.72
N PHE A 115 9.61 7.84 9.34
CA PHE A 115 10.19 6.52 8.97
C PHE A 115 10.78 5.70 10.13
N ASN A 116 10.31 5.93 11.34
CA ASN A 116 10.71 5.17 12.52
C ASN A 116 9.64 5.30 13.61
N PRO A 117 9.01 4.22 14.12
CA PRO A 117 9.27 2.81 13.82
C PRO A 117 8.64 2.33 12.50
N ASN A 118 8.99 1.09 12.11
CA ASN A 118 8.42 0.46 10.92
C ASN A 118 8.16 -1.04 11.13
N MET A 119 7.24 -1.58 10.33
CA MET A 119 6.93 -3.00 10.29
C MET A 119 6.71 -3.48 8.87
N THR A 120 7.39 -4.56 8.51
CA THR A 120 7.28 -5.18 7.19
C THR A 120 6.52 -6.49 7.27
N VAL A 121 5.64 -6.75 6.31
CA VAL A 121 4.79 -7.94 6.23
C VAL A 121 4.81 -8.50 4.82
N ALA A 122 4.86 -9.83 4.70
CA ALA A 122 4.71 -10.51 3.42
C ALA A 122 3.23 -10.78 3.12
N TYR A 123 2.83 -10.63 1.85
CA TYR A 123 1.56 -11.12 1.34
C TYR A 123 1.75 -11.78 -0.02
N THR A 124 0.84 -12.67 -0.41
CA THR A 124 0.98 -13.43 -1.66
C THR A 124 -0.12 -13.05 -2.65
N ILE A 125 0.26 -12.80 -3.91
CA ILE A 125 -0.68 -12.77 -5.03
C ILE A 125 -0.71 -14.17 -5.63
N ASN A 126 -1.88 -14.83 -5.56
CA ASN A 126 -2.02 -16.26 -5.89
C ASN A 126 -2.39 -16.49 -7.35
N SER A 127 -3.19 -15.61 -7.93
CA SER A 127 -3.79 -15.80 -9.25
C SER A 127 -3.43 -14.66 -10.19
N LYS A 128 -2.83 -15.03 -11.33
CA LYS A 128 -2.49 -14.10 -12.40
C LYS A 128 -3.75 -13.39 -12.91
N ASP A 129 -3.63 -12.07 -13.15
CA ASP A 129 -4.65 -11.23 -13.79
C ASP A 129 -6.01 -11.23 -13.07
N THR A 130 -6.01 -11.58 -11.77
CA THR A 130 -7.23 -11.69 -10.95
C THR A 130 -7.19 -10.71 -9.79
N TRP A 131 -8.30 -10.03 -9.50
CA TRP A 131 -8.42 -9.18 -8.32
C TRP A 131 -8.52 -10.04 -7.06
N GLU A 132 -7.62 -9.79 -6.11
CA GLU A 132 -7.60 -10.43 -4.80
C GLU A 132 -7.72 -9.38 -3.69
N ARG A 133 -8.58 -9.62 -2.70
CA ARG A 133 -8.62 -8.82 -1.47
C ARG A 133 -7.55 -9.33 -0.52
N LYS A 134 -6.72 -8.42 0.00
CA LYS A 134 -5.73 -8.69 1.04
C LYS A 134 -6.09 -7.93 2.30
N THR A 135 -5.83 -8.55 3.45
CA THR A 135 -6.02 -7.97 4.77
C THR A 135 -4.78 -8.26 5.60
N ILE A 136 -4.22 -7.23 6.20
CA ILE A 136 -3.00 -7.27 7.01
C ILE A 136 -3.31 -6.57 8.32
N THR A 137 -3.24 -7.28 9.43
CA THR A 137 -3.36 -6.69 10.77
C THR A 137 -1.97 -6.51 11.36
N LEU A 138 -1.65 -5.27 11.72
CA LEU A 138 -0.41 -4.88 12.38
C LEU A 138 -0.66 -4.80 13.89
N PRO A 139 0.15 -5.44 14.73
CA PRO A 139 -0.01 -5.41 16.17
C PRO A 139 0.24 -4.00 16.74
N PRO A 140 -0.20 -3.73 17.97
CA PRO A 140 0.10 -2.49 18.66
C PRO A 140 1.60 -2.21 18.73
N TYR A 141 1.97 -0.94 18.67
CA TYR A 141 3.33 -0.47 18.97
C TYR A 141 3.31 0.43 20.21
N THR A 142 3.87 -0.04 21.31
CA THR A 142 3.79 0.62 22.62
C THR A 142 5.04 1.40 23.01
N THR A 143 6.14 1.23 22.26
CA THR A 143 7.38 1.97 22.52
C THR A 143 7.25 3.41 22.01
N SER A 144 7.59 4.37 22.84
CA SER A 144 7.54 5.80 22.46
C SER A 144 8.38 6.08 21.22
N TYR A 145 7.88 6.94 20.34
CA TYR A 145 8.59 7.45 19.17
C TYR A 145 8.26 8.93 18.96
N THR A 146 8.98 9.59 18.06
CA THR A 146 8.73 11.01 17.76
C THR A 146 7.54 11.11 16.80
N HIS A 147 6.45 11.68 17.31
CA HIS A 147 5.30 12.06 16.51
C HIS A 147 5.59 13.32 15.67
N ASN A 148 5.01 13.40 14.50
CA ASN A 148 5.05 14.62 13.70
C ASN A 148 3.89 15.56 14.10
N SER A 149 3.85 16.78 13.53
CA SER A 149 2.68 17.66 13.67
C SER A 149 1.47 17.08 12.92
N ASP A 150 0.26 17.42 13.36
CA ASP A 150 -1.01 16.84 12.92
C ASP A 150 -1.22 16.82 11.41
N ASP A 151 -0.74 17.84 10.70
CA ASP A 151 -0.85 18.02 9.24
C ASP A 151 0.38 17.46 8.47
N SER A 152 1.34 16.88 9.17
CA SER A 152 2.53 16.26 8.59
C SER A 152 2.32 14.78 8.33
N VAL A 153 3.30 14.16 7.67
CA VAL A 153 3.27 12.71 7.43
C VAL A 153 3.38 11.97 8.75
N GLY A 154 2.27 11.38 9.20
CA GLY A 154 2.20 10.58 10.43
C GLY A 154 2.46 9.10 10.18
N PHE A 155 2.14 8.62 8.98
CA PHE A 155 2.44 7.26 8.59
C PHE A 155 2.58 7.11 7.07
N THR A 156 3.21 6.03 6.65
CA THR A 156 3.21 5.60 5.25
C THR A 156 2.79 4.15 5.12
N LEU A 157 2.13 3.83 4.01
CA LEU A 157 1.83 2.47 3.57
C LEU A 157 2.59 2.22 2.27
N ASP A 158 3.50 1.27 2.28
CA ASP A 158 4.41 0.97 1.18
C ASP A 158 4.11 -0.42 0.62
N TRP A 159 3.73 -0.50 -0.65
CA TRP A 159 3.68 -1.75 -1.41
C TRP A 159 5.01 -1.89 -2.14
N ASN A 160 5.84 -2.84 -1.68
CA ASN A 160 7.13 -3.08 -2.28
C ASN A 160 6.98 -4.01 -3.49
N LEU A 161 7.45 -3.55 -4.65
CA LEU A 161 7.29 -4.21 -5.94
C LEU A 161 8.58 -4.86 -6.46
N SER A 162 9.72 -4.43 -5.91
CA SER A 162 11.04 -4.93 -6.27
C SER A 162 12.06 -4.55 -5.20
N SER A 163 12.92 -5.47 -4.78
CA SER A 163 13.98 -5.24 -3.79
C SER A 163 15.24 -5.98 -4.17
N GLY A 164 16.36 -5.31 -3.98
CA GLY A 164 17.68 -5.93 -4.06
C GLY A 164 18.00 -6.74 -2.80
N PRO A 165 19.09 -7.52 -2.83
CA PRO A 165 19.40 -8.47 -1.77
C PRO A 165 19.66 -7.81 -0.40
N ASP A 166 20.16 -6.57 -0.37
CA ASP A 166 20.44 -5.84 0.87
C ASP A 166 19.21 -5.06 1.39
N ASP A 167 18.07 -5.13 0.67
CA ASP A 167 16.81 -4.46 1.02
C ASP A 167 15.79 -5.43 1.66
N ILE A 168 16.24 -6.57 2.16
CA ILE A 168 15.38 -7.62 2.71
C ILE A 168 15.32 -7.53 4.23
N LEU A 169 14.11 -7.55 4.78
CA LEU A 169 13.83 -7.56 6.22
C LEU A 169 13.18 -8.87 6.66
N ALA A 170 13.39 -9.22 7.94
CA ALA A 170 12.58 -10.23 8.60
C ALA A 170 11.16 -9.68 8.78
N PRO A 171 10.11 -10.42 8.34
CA PRO A 171 8.73 -9.97 8.45
C PRO A 171 8.20 -10.06 9.89
N PHE A 172 7.11 -9.32 10.16
CA PHE A 172 6.28 -9.41 11.37
C PHE A 172 6.90 -8.94 12.69
N ALA A 173 7.85 -8.01 12.65
CA ALA A 173 8.33 -7.37 13.88
C ALA A 173 8.42 -5.85 13.68
N TRP A 174 7.93 -5.09 14.66
CA TRP A 174 8.20 -3.66 14.73
C TRP A 174 9.69 -3.43 14.97
N GLN A 175 10.27 -2.60 14.16
CA GLN A 175 11.67 -2.18 14.26
C GLN A 175 11.72 -0.73 14.72
N SER A 176 12.44 -0.49 15.81
CA SER A 176 12.61 0.84 16.42
C SER A 176 13.71 1.67 15.76
N ALA A 177 14.53 1.07 14.90
CA ALA A 177 15.59 1.76 14.18
C ALA A 177 15.14 2.10 12.76
N ALA A 178 15.53 3.26 12.27
CA ALA A 178 15.33 3.61 10.87
C ALA A 178 16.07 2.61 9.98
N THR A 179 15.37 2.06 9.00
CA THR A 179 15.94 1.19 7.98
C THR A 179 15.45 1.59 6.61
N SER A 180 16.34 1.48 5.63
CA SER A 180 15.95 1.66 4.23
C SER A 180 15.38 0.39 3.61
N ALA A 181 15.59 -0.77 4.23
CA ALA A 181 15.13 -2.05 3.73
C ALA A 181 13.60 -2.18 3.81
N ARG A 182 13.00 -2.73 2.77
CA ARG A 182 11.53 -2.78 2.58
C ARG A 182 11.02 -4.10 2.05
N GLY A 183 11.91 -4.90 1.46
CA GLY A 183 11.58 -6.20 0.89
C GLY A 183 11.44 -7.30 1.93
N VAL A 184 10.88 -8.41 1.52
CA VAL A 184 10.73 -9.62 2.32
C VAL A 184 11.39 -10.81 1.64
N THR A 185 11.82 -11.80 2.44
CA THR A 185 12.42 -13.02 1.91
C THR A 185 11.51 -13.72 0.91
N GLY A 186 12.05 -14.07 -0.25
CA GLY A 186 11.30 -14.72 -1.33
C GLY A 186 10.42 -13.79 -2.15
N GLN A 187 10.52 -12.48 -1.97
CA GLN A 187 9.78 -11.51 -2.75
C GLN A 187 10.09 -11.64 -4.24
N VAL A 188 9.04 -11.58 -5.05
CA VAL A 188 9.18 -11.51 -6.52
C VAL A 188 9.63 -10.11 -6.95
N ASN A 189 10.33 -10.05 -8.08
CA ASN A 189 10.65 -8.79 -8.74
C ASN A 189 9.61 -8.49 -9.81
N MET A 190 8.71 -7.53 -9.59
CA MET A 190 7.71 -7.10 -10.57
C MET A 190 8.38 -6.48 -11.82
N LEU A 191 9.58 -5.93 -11.67
CA LEU A 191 10.31 -5.24 -12.74
C LEU A 191 11.17 -6.17 -13.60
N ASP A 192 11.20 -7.49 -13.39
CA ASP A 192 12.09 -8.40 -14.11
C ASP A 192 11.75 -8.61 -15.58
N THR A 193 10.54 -8.30 -15.99
CA THR A 193 10.05 -8.52 -17.35
C THR A 193 9.17 -7.34 -17.82
N VAL A 194 9.40 -6.88 -19.03
CA VAL A 194 8.57 -5.86 -19.68
C VAL A 194 7.12 -6.36 -19.75
N ASN A 195 6.17 -5.45 -19.52
CA ASN A 195 4.74 -5.71 -19.41
C ASN A 195 4.29 -6.44 -18.13
N ASN A 196 5.18 -6.75 -17.20
CA ASN A 196 4.72 -7.04 -15.84
C ASN A 196 4.01 -5.81 -15.27
N TYR A 197 2.96 -6.04 -14.49
CA TYR A 197 2.23 -4.95 -13.87
C TYR A 197 1.78 -5.30 -12.45
N PHE A 198 1.57 -4.24 -11.69
CA PHE A 198 0.92 -4.25 -10.38
C PHE A 198 -0.20 -3.23 -10.38
N GLN A 199 -1.38 -3.62 -9.90
CA GLN A 199 -2.57 -2.77 -9.88
C GLN A 199 -3.20 -2.81 -8.49
N LEU A 200 -3.59 -1.65 -7.95
CA LEU A 200 -4.06 -1.48 -6.57
C LEU A 200 -5.31 -0.62 -6.53
N THR A 201 -6.26 -0.99 -5.65
CA THR A 201 -7.45 -0.18 -5.34
C THR A 201 -8.05 -0.56 -3.99
N ASN A 202 -9.13 0.13 -3.59
CA ASN A 202 -9.91 -0.15 -2.39
C ASN A 202 -9.05 -0.26 -1.10
N VAL A 203 -8.06 0.63 -0.96
CA VAL A 203 -7.23 0.70 0.24
C VAL A 203 -8.05 1.27 1.39
N GLN A 204 -8.05 0.57 2.51
CA GLN A 204 -8.68 0.95 3.78
C GLN A 204 -7.67 0.75 4.91
N LEU A 205 -7.69 1.68 5.86
CA LEU A 205 -6.97 1.58 7.13
C LEU A 205 -7.99 1.73 8.25
N GLU A 206 -8.04 0.77 9.15
CA GLU A 206 -9.00 0.71 10.25
C GLU A 206 -8.28 0.41 11.55
N ILE A 207 -8.73 1.03 12.63
CA ILE A 207 -8.21 0.75 13.98
C ILE A 207 -8.95 -0.45 14.52
N GLY A 208 -8.21 -1.49 14.90
CA GLY A 208 -8.74 -2.76 15.38
C GLY A 208 -8.23 -3.95 14.56
N GLU A 209 -8.58 -5.14 15.02
CA GLU A 209 -8.19 -6.41 14.40
C GLU A 209 -9.08 -6.81 13.22
N ASN A 210 -10.28 -6.25 13.14
CA ASN A 210 -11.26 -6.58 12.12
C ASN A 210 -11.37 -5.46 11.09
N HIS A 211 -11.28 -5.82 9.81
CA HIS A 211 -11.69 -4.91 8.75
C HIS A 211 -13.22 -4.94 8.64
N CYS A 212 -13.82 -3.76 8.56
CA CYS A 212 -15.22 -3.64 8.17
C CYS A 212 -15.34 -3.98 6.68
N GLU A 213 -15.86 -5.15 6.37
CA GLU A 213 -16.32 -5.36 4.99
C GLU A 213 -17.37 -4.30 4.70
N HIS A 214 -17.09 -3.44 3.73
CA HIS A 214 -18.11 -2.57 3.14
C HIS A 214 -19.16 -3.47 2.50
N ASN A 215 -20.07 -3.95 3.36
CA ASN A 215 -21.06 -4.94 2.99
C ASN A 215 -22.15 -4.22 2.20
N LYS A 216 -21.97 -4.07 0.88
CA LYS A 216 -23.00 -3.61 -0.04
C LYS A 216 -24.31 -4.40 0.14
N ALA A 217 -24.23 -5.64 0.65
CA ALA A 217 -25.37 -6.45 1.03
C ALA A 217 -26.08 -5.93 2.28
N GLN A 218 -25.36 -5.45 3.30
CA GLN A 218 -25.97 -4.80 4.47
C GLN A 218 -26.58 -3.44 4.12
N LEU A 219 -25.89 -2.62 3.33
CA LEU A 219 -26.44 -1.37 2.82
C LEU A 219 -27.69 -1.60 1.95
N LYS A 220 -27.70 -2.61 1.09
CA LYS A 220 -28.90 -3.00 0.34
C LYS A 220 -30.05 -3.47 1.26
N LYS A 221 -29.75 -4.25 2.31
CA LYS A 221 -30.76 -4.65 3.30
C LYS A 221 -31.31 -3.46 4.09
N ILE A 222 -30.45 -2.54 4.50
CA ILE A 222 -30.88 -1.32 5.21
C ILE A 222 -31.73 -0.45 4.29
N LEU A 223 -31.34 -0.23 3.04
CA LEU A 223 -32.10 0.53 2.06
C LEU A 223 -33.43 -0.15 1.66
N GLN A 224 -33.47 -1.49 1.60
CA GLN A 224 -34.71 -2.23 1.40
C GLN A 224 -35.64 -2.10 2.61
N ASN A 225 -35.14 -2.20 3.83
CA ASN A 225 -35.96 -2.04 5.04
C ASN A 225 -36.49 -0.60 5.21
N LEU A 226 -35.73 0.41 4.81
CA LEU A 226 -36.19 1.81 4.83
C LEU A 226 -37.31 2.07 3.80
N LYS A 227 -37.29 1.42 2.64
CA LYS A 227 -38.35 1.53 1.62
C LYS A 227 -39.65 0.81 1.98
N ILE A 228 -39.66 -0.11 2.93
CA ILE A 228 -40.85 -0.82 3.41
C ILE A 228 -41.60 -0.03 4.50
N GLN A 229 -40.97 1.00 5.08
CA GLN A 229 -41.60 1.85 6.11
C GLN A 229 -42.27 3.10 5.53
N GLU A 230 -42.25 3.32 4.23
CA GLU A 230 -42.92 4.46 3.54
C GLU A 230 -44.20 4.05 2.80
N ILE A 231 -44.86 2.91 3.16
CA ILE A 231 -46.15 2.49 2.63
C ILE A 231 -47.17 2.46 3.75
#